data_c066432c8b83c179f36d04977f2fc5ea
#
_entry.id   c066432c8b83c179f36d04977f2fc5ea
#
_cell.length_a   1.000
_cell.length_b   1.000
_cell.length_c   1.000
_cell.angle_alpha   90.00
_cell.angle_beta   90.00
_cell.angle_gamma   90.00
#
_symmetry.space_group_name_H-M   'P 1'
#
loop_
_entity.id
_entity.type
_entity.pdbx_description
1 polymer ?
#
loop_
_entity_poly.entity_id
_entity_poly.type
_entity_poly.pdbx_seq_one_letter_code
_entity_poly.pdbx_strand_id
1 'polypeptide(L)'
;MLHSWSNGDGTQRIENTGPLNTKRMETVDQEFSQAAMSFISKAKKDGKPFFVWFNTTRMHNFTHVKAENRTSGLGKYADGMIEHDKQVGQVLDFLDREKLAENTIVIYTSDNGPMVCLWPDAGSTPFRGEKNTNWEGGWRVPALVRWPGTVKPGTVLNEIMSGEDWFPTLLAAAGNGNAKAELLTGKPIGATSYKVHLDGYDQTGFLSGKTPSARKEFFYFSDDGDFLALRYQNLKMHFMVQNATGFDVWRTPFEELRAPIAFDLRSDPGERGRDGIGYDDWAYRHTYEFYPVGDFVGRFLYTFKQYPPRQKPGSFTVEDAFRMIQPGVTK
;
A
#
# COMPACT_ATOMS: atom_id res chain seq x y z
N MET A 1 23.88 6.50 -1.89
CA MET A 1 22.51 7.00 -2.12
C MET A 1 22.51 7.85 -3.38
N LEU A 2 21.48 7.77 -4.20
CA LEU A 2 21.43 8.49 -5.47
C LEU A 2 20.34 9.57 -5.41
N HIS A 3 20.68 10.79 -5.83
CA HIS A 3 19.70 11.81 -6.19
C HIS A 3 19.54 11.83 -7.72
N SER A 4 18.30 11.92 -8.19
CA SER A 4 18.00 11.95 -9.61
C SER A 4 17.07 13.11 -9.93
N TRP A 5 17.35 13.81 -11.04
CA TRP A 5 16.53 14.89 -11.56
C TRP A 5 16.23 14.65 -13.02
N SER A 6 15.00 14.96 -13.44
CA SER A 6 14.63 14.96 -14.84
C SER A 6 15.30 16.13 -15.57
N ASN A 7 15.87 15.86 -16.74
CA ASN A 7 16.37 16.91 -17.65
C ASN A 7 15.28 17.49 -18.55
N GLY A 8 14.04 16.92 -18.51
CA GLY A 8 12.91 17.37 -19.34
C GLY A 8 12.86 16.76 -20.74
N ASP A 9 13.87 16.01 -21.14
CA ASP A 9 14.02 15.35 -22.45
C ASP A 9 13.87 13.81 -22.38
N GLY A 10 13.38 13.29 -21.26
CA GLY A 10 13.30 11.85 -20.99
C GLY A 10 14.56 11.25 -20.37
N THR A 11 15.63 12.04 -20.23
CA THR A 11 16.86 11.63 -19.53
C THR A 11 16.89 12.13 -18.08
N GLN A 12 17.83 11.63 -17.30
CA GLN A 12 18.03 11.97 -15.89
C GLN A 12 19.47 12.40 -15.62
N ARG A 13 19.64 13.42 -14.80
CA ARG A 13 20.90 13.70 -14.12
C ARG A 13 20.91 12.95 -12.79
N ILE A 14 21.93 12.14 -12.59
CA ILE A 14 22.08 11.33 -11.37
C ILE A 14 23.34 11.78 -10.63
N GLU A 15 23.20 11.98 -9.32
CA GLU A 15 24.29 12.33 -8.43
C GLU A 15 24.43 11.28 -7.33
N ASN A 16 25.63 10.77 -7.13
CA ASN A 16 25.93 9.88 -6.02
C ASN A 16 26.29 10.72 -4.79
N THR A 17 25.43 10.71 -3.78
CA THR A 17 25.60 11.48 -2.54
C THR A 17 26.31 10.70 -1.44
N GLY A 18 26.93 9.57 -1.78
CA GLY A 18 27.67 8.72 -0.86
C GLY A 18 26.83 7.57 -0.25
N PRO A 19 27.44 6.75 0.61
CA PRO A 19 26.81 5.56 1.18
C PRO A 19 25.68 5.92 2.18
N LEU A 20 24.67 5.06 2.24
CA LEU A 20 23.65 5.07 3.28
C LEU A 20 24.11 4.15 4.41
N ASN A 21 24.95 4.65 5.30
CA ASN A 21 25.41 3.93 6.49
C ASN A 21 24.49 4.19 7.69
N THR A 22 24.67 3.44 8.78
CA THR A 22 23.89 3.55 10.02
C THR A 22 23.78 4.98 10.53
N LYS A 23 24.87 5.76 10.47
CA LYS A 23 24.86 7.14 10.95
C LYS A 23 23.99 8.06 10.07
N ARG A 24 24.04 7.90 8.76
CA ARG A 24 23.21 8.66 7.83
C ARG A 24 21.73 8.23 7.92
N MET A 25 21.45 6.98 8.25
CA MET A 25 20.08 6.52 8.50
C MET A 25 19.38 7.27 9.65
N GLU A 26 20.13 7.82 10.60
CA GLU A 26 19.55 8.66 11.67
C GLU A 26 18.94 9.96 11.15
N THR A 27 19.31 10.41 9.94
CA THR A 27 18.92 11.73 9.40
C THR A 27 18.36 11.68 7.98
N VAL A 28 18.35 10.52 7.33
CA VAL A 28 18.00 10.41 5.91
C VAL A 28 16.56 10.88 5.62
N ASP A 29 15.62 10.65 6.53
CA ASP A 29 14.24 11.11 6.36
C ASP A 29 14.13 12.64 6.44
N GLN A 30 15.06 13.31 7.15
CA GLN A 30 15.17 14.77 7.10
C GLN A 30 15.68 15.25 5.73
N GLU A 31 16.64 14.53 5.13
CA GLU A 31 17.09 14.81 3.76
C GLU A 31 15.92 14.70 2.77
N PHE A 32 15.07 13.67 2.91
CA PHE A 32 13.87 13.47 2.07
C PHE A 32 12.84 14.58 2.28
N SER A 33 12.56 14.95 3.53
CA SER A 33 11.62 16.04 3.85
C SER A 33 12.08 17.37 3.27
N GLN A 34 13.38 17.69 3.38
CA GLN A 34 13.96 18.91 2.81
C GLN A 34 13.89 18.91 1.27
N ALA A 35 14.17 17.76 0.63
CA ALA A 35 14.08 17.63 -0.81
C ALA A 35 12.61 17.83 -1.30
N ALA A 36 11.64 17.22 -0.60
CA ALA A 36 10.22 17.38 -0.90
C ALA A 36 9.77 18.84 -0.77
N MET A 37 10.08 19.50 0.35
CA MET A 37 9.72 20.91 0.58
C MET A 37 10.40 21.85 -0.42
N SER A 38 11.65 21.59 -0.79
CA SER A 38 12.38 22.36 -1.82
C SER A 38 11.74 22.21 -3.19
N PHE A 39 11.32 20.98 -3.55
CA PHE A 39 10.60 20.71 -4.79
C PHE A 39 9.26 21.47 -4.84
N ILE A 40 8.48 21.42 -3.76
CA ILE A 40 7.21 22.15 -3.66
C ILE A 40 7.42 23.66 -3.79
N SER A 41 8.44 24.22 -3.09
CA SER A 41 8.77 25.64 -3.18
C SER A 41 9.12 26.05 -4.61
N LYS A 42 9.89 25.20 -5.31
CA LYS A 42 10.22 25.45 -6.72
C LYS A 42 8.97 25.40 -7.60
N ALA A 43 8.13 24.40 -7.45
CA ALA A 43 6.89 24.28 -8.23
C ALA A 43 5.97 25.49 -8.02
N LYS A 44 5.81 25.94 -6.76
CA LYS A 44 5.08 27.15 -6.41
C LYS A 44 5.65 28.38 -7.12
N LYS A 45 6.97 28.58 -7.07
CA LYS A 45 7.64 29.71 -7.75
C LYS A 45 7.44 29.69 -9.25
N ASP A 46 7.45 28.49 -9.83
CA ASP A 46 7.27 28.28 -11.29
C ASP A 46 5.77 28.31 -11.71
N GLY A 47 4.83 28.50 -10.77
CA GLY A 47 3.38 28.49 -11.01
C GLY A 47 2.86 27.14 -11.51
N LYS A 48 3.52 26.04 -11.16
CA LYS A 48 3.18 24.69 -11.61
C LYS A 48 2.54 23.88 -10.52
N PRO A 49 1.56 23.00 -10.83
CA PRO A 49 1.09 22.00 -9.89
C PRO A 49 2.21 21.01 -9.54
N PHE A 50 2.09 20.37 -8.38
CA PHE A 50 3.07 19.38 -7.95
C PHE A 50 2.36 18.09 -7.51
N PHE A 51 3.08 16.98 -7.65
CA PHE A 51 2.78 15.70 -7.02
C PHE A 51 4.05 15.22 -6.31
N VAL A 52 3.90 14.89 -5.03
CA VAL A 52 5.01 14.37 -4.21
C VAL A 52 4.59 13.04 -3.62
N TRP A 53 5.31 11.99 -3.97
CA TRP A 53 5.20 10.70 -3.31
C TRP A 53 6.36 10.60 -2.31
N PHE A 54 6.04 10.84 -1.05
CA PHE A 54 7.01 11.00 0.02
C PHE A 54 7.08 9.74 0.88
N ASN A 55 8.06 8.88 0.61
CA ASN A 55 8.31 7.67 1.37
C ASN A 55 9.46 7.87 2.35
N THR A 56 9.16 7.74 3.63
CA THR A 56 10.17 7.76 4.69
C THR A 56 10.76 6.37 4.90
N THR A 57 11.93 6.28 5.56
CA THR A 57 12.48 5.00 6.00
C THR A 57 11.84 4.49 7.28
N ARG A 58 11.31 5.40 8.09
CA ARG A 58 10.51 5.06 9.28
C ARG A 58 9.07 4.79 8.85
N MET A 59 8.40 3.75 9.33
CA MET A 59 8.83 2.85 10.45
C MET A 59 9.33 1.48 9.92
N HIS A 60 10.13 1.41 8.89
CA HIS A 60 10.77 0.16 8.46
C HIS A 60 11.94 -0.19 9.41
N ASN A 61 12.17 -1.49 9.61
CA ASN A 61 13.32 -2.01 10.34
C ASN A 61 14.62 -1.81 9.50
N PHE A 62 15.76 -1.57 10.11
CA PHE A 62 15.96 -1.36 11.55
C PHE A 62 15.84 0.14 11.84
N THR A 63 15.20 0.45 12.97
CA THR A 63 14.98 1.84 13.34
C THR A 63 16.28 2.51 13.83
N HIS A 64 16.68 3.59 13.16
CA HIS A 64 17.85 4.39 13.49
C HIS A 64 17.43 5.76 14.01
N VAL A 65 17.71 6.03 15.27
CA VAL A 65 17.36 7.28 15.98
C VAL A 65 18.60 7.83 16.65
N LYS A 66 18.85 9.14 16.52
CA LYS A 66 19.93 9.83 17.22
C LYS A 66 19.82 9.61 18.74
N ALA A 67 20.97 9.54 19.41
CA ALA A 67 21.00 9.30 20.85
C ALA A 67 20.20 10.36 21.64
N GLU A 68 20.31 11.63 21.27
CA GLU A 68 19.60 12.74 21.88
C GLU A 68 18.07 12.71 21.70
N ASN A 69 17.56 11.96 20.73
CA ASN A 69 16.13 11.82 20.44
C ASN A 69 15.51 10.57 21.06
N ARG A 70 16.28 9.77 21.78
CA ARG A 70 15.80 8.56 22.48
C ARG A 70 15.17 8.93 23.81
N THR A 71 13.98 9.49 23.76
CA THR A 71 13.33 10.15 24.91
C THR A 71 12.04 9.46 25.37
N SER A 72 11.50 8.50 24.61
CA SER A 72 10.24 7.84 24.96
C SER A 72 10.32 6.91 26.18
N GLY A 73 11.49 6.34 26.45
CA GLY A 73 11.67 5.27 27.43
C GLY A 73 11.12 3.91 26.96
N LEU A 74 10.55 3.82 25.73
CA LEU A 74 9.88 2.64 25.18
C LEU A 74 10.70 1.92 24.09
N GLY A 75 11.92 2.41 23.79
CA GLY A 75 12.80 1.85 22.78
C GLY A 75 12.82 2.59 21.46
N LYS A 76 13.72 2.16 20.57
CA LYS A 76 14.01 2.86 19.30
C LYS A 76 12.80 2.99 18.38
N TYR A 77 11.93 2.00 18.35
CA TYR A 77 10.73 2.04 17.52
C TYR A 77 9.81 3.21 17.91
N ALA A 78 9.53 3.35 19.22
CA ALA A 78 8.70 4.45 19.74
C ALA A 78 9.38 5.81 19.53
N ASP A 79 10.69 5.91 19.75
CA ASP A 79 11.45 7.13 19.47
C ASP A 79 11.43 7.49 17.99
N GLY A 80 11.57 6.51 17.12
CA GLY A 80 11.47 6.67 15.67
C GLY A 80 10.06 7.12 15.22
N MET A 81 9.00 6.64 15.87
CA MET A 81 7.63 7.07 15.62
C MET A 81 7.45 8.56 16.01
N ILE A 82 8.01 8.98 17.14
CA ILE A 82 7.99 10.39 17.55
C ILE A 82 8.72 11.29 16.54
N GLU A 83 9.86 10.84 16.02
CA GLU A 83 10.57 11.59 14.98
C GLU A 83 9.78 11.65 13.67
N HIS A 84 9.15 10.53 13.28
CA HIS A 84 8.32 10.46 12.09
C HIS A 84 7.11 11.40 12.19
N ASP A 85 6.41 11.40 13.33
CA ASP A 85 5.28 12.28 13.58
C ASP A 85 5.70 13.77 13.48
N LYS A 86 6.84 14.14 14.06
CA LYS A 86 7.41 15.49 13.94
C LYS A 86 7.71 15.87 12.48
N GLN A 87 8.18 14.92 11.66
CA GLN A 87 8.47 15.19 10.25
C GLN A 87 7.20 15.40 9.46
N VAL A 88 6.15 14.63 9.73
CA VAL A 88 4.81 14.87 9.15
C VAL A 88 4.32 16.27 9.51
N GLY A 89 4.42 16.65 10.81
CA GLY A 89 4.08 17.98 11.28
C GLY A 89 4.86 19.08 10.54
N GLN A 90 6.16 18.92 10.33
CA GLN A 90 6.97 19.88 9.58
C GLN A 90 6.49 20.11 8.14
N VAL A 91 6.04 19.05 7.46
CA VAL A 91 5.49 19.17 6.10
C VAL A 91 4.14 19.89 6.13
N LEU A 92 3.28 19.59 7.10
CA LEU A 92 2.00 20.29 7.27
C LEU A 92 2.19 21.78 7.56
N ASP A 93 3.04 22.11 8.52
CA ASP A 93 3.39 23.50 8.87
C ASP A 93 4.01 24.25 7.69
N PHE A 94 4.81 23.56 6.87
CA PHE A 94 5.38 24.13 5.65
C PHE A 94 4.28 24.51 4.66
N LEU A 95 3.31 23.63 4.40
CA LEU A 95 2.20 23.91 3.50
C LEU A 95 1.35 25.09 3.97
N ASP A 96 1.12 25.19 5.28
CA ASP A 96 0.37 26.31 5.90
C ASP A 96 1.13 27.63 5.76
N ARG A 97 2.41 27.65 6.11
CA ARG A 97 3.29 28.81 5.98
C ARG A 97 3.42 29.31 4.53
N GLU A 98 3.48 28.38 3.59
CA GLU A 98 3.55 28.68 2.18
C GLU A 98 2.17 29.03 1.57
N LYS A 99 1.09 29.01 2.36
CA LYS A 99 -0.30 29.24 1.91
C LYS A 99 -0.74 28.29 0.78
N LEU A 100 -0.29 27.03 0.85
CA LEU A 100 -0.60 25.98 -0.09
C LEU A 100 -1.65 25.00 0.44
N ALA A 101 -1.89 24.99 1.76
CA ALA A 101 -2.71 24.00 2.43
C ALA A 101 -4.12 23.89 1.87
N GLU A 102 -4.77 25.02 1.55
CA GLU A 102 -6.14 25.05 1.03
C GLU A 102 -6.27 24.48 -0.40
N ASN A 103 -5.17 24.37 -1.12
CA ASN A 103 -5.14 23.82 -2.50
C ASN A 103 -4.22 22.62 -2.61
N THR A 104 -4.09 21.83 -1.55
CA THR A 104 -3.26 20.63 -1.52
C THR A 104 -4.00 19.47 -0.88
N ILE A 105 -4.08 18.35 -1.61
CA ILE A 105 -4.51 17.07 -1.05
C ILE A 105 -3.32 16.47 -0.31
N VAL A 106 -3.47 16.19 0.97
CA VAL A 106 -2.47 15.48 1.77
C VAL A 106 -3.01 14.13 2.17
N ILE A 107 -2.27 13.08 1.85
CA ILE A 107 -2.61 11.70 2.17
C ILE A 107 -1.50 11.13 3.03
N TYR A 108 -1.87 10.55 4.17
CA TYR A 108 -0.98 9.76 5.02
C TYR A 108 -1.47 8.32 5.06
N THR A 109 -0.61 7.39 4.72
CA THR A 109 -0.91 5.95 4.77
C THR A 109 0.38 5.15 4.89
N SER A 110 0.27 3.83 4.96
CA SER A 110 1.39 2.89 4.90
C SER A 110 1.14 1.86 3.80
N ASP A 111 2.16 1.11 3.44
CA ASP A 111 2.13 0.09 2.39
C ASP A 111 1.58 -1.25 2.89
N ASN A 112 1.83 -1.61 4.16
CA ASN A 112 1.44 -2.88 4.76
C ASN A 112 1.25 -2.77 6.28
N GLY A 113 0.69 -3.82 6.87
CA GLY A 113 0.62 -3.97 8.31
C GLY A 113 2.00 -4.13 8.95
N PRO A 114 2.09 -4.15 10.28
CA PRO A 114 3.36 -4.21 11.01
C PRO A 114 4.09 -5.53 10.79
N MET A 115 5.41 -5.49 10.92
CA MET A 115 6.30 -6.65 10.89
C MET A 115 6.59 -7.10 12.33
N VAL A 116 5.60 -7.71 12.96
CA VAL A 116 5.59 -8.04 14.40
C VAL A 116 6.76 -8.95 14.81
N CYS A 117 7.21 -9.82 13.90
CA CYS A 117 8.33 -10.74 14.15
C CYS A 117 9.65 -10.06 14.53
N LEU A 118 9.76 -8.75 14.37
CA LEU A 118 10.95 -7.97 14.76
C LEU A 118 10.82 -7.31 16.13
N TRP A 119 9.73 -7.55 16.87
CA TRP A 119 9.60 -7.01 18.21
C TRP A 119 10.90 -7.25 19.02
N PRO A 120 11.44 -6.28 19.81
CA PRO A 120 10.84 -4.99 20.18
C PRO A 120 11.07 -3.82 19.21
N ASP A 121 11.74 -3.99 18.07
CA ASP A 121 11.88 -2.94 17.05
C ASP A 121 10.74 -3.01 16.00
N ALA A 122 9.51 -3.14 16.51
CA ALA A 122 8.31 -3.30 15.70
C ALA A 122 7.06 -2.80 16.42
N GLY A 123 6.04 -2.43 15.64
CA GLY A 123 4.68 -2.22 16.12
C GLY A 123 3.86 -3.51 16.10
N SER A 124 2.60 -3.41 16.54
CA SER A 124 1.61 -4.46 16.50
C SER A 124 0.28 -3.96 15.97
N THR A 125 -0.63 -4.87 15.65
CA THR A 125 -1.99 -4.59 15.18
C THR A 125 -2.99 -5.39 16.01
N PRO A 126 -4.23 -4.91 16.20
CA PRO A 126 -5.30 -5.68 16.82
C PRO A 126 -5.83 -6.81 15.94
N PHE A 127 -5.52 -6.79 14.65
CA PHE A 127 -5.94 -7.79 13.68
C PHE A 127 -5.00 -8.99 13.67
N ARG A 128 -5.49 -10.13 13.19
CA ARG A 128 -4.67 -11.34 13.03
C ARG A 128 -3.57 -11.11 11.99
N GLY A 129 -2.42 -11.74 12.21
CA GLY A 129 -1.28 -11.76 11.28
C GLY A 129 -0.45 -10.48 11.30
N GLU A 130 0.43 -10.38 10.35
CA GLU A 130 1.43 -9.34 10.18
C GLU A 130 1.82 -9.21 8.70
N LYS A 131 2.73 -8.28 8.37
CA LYS A 131 3.34 -8.18 7.02
C LYS A 131 3.73 -9.56 6.50
N ASN A 132 3.48 -9.81 5.22
CA ASN A 132 3.68 -11.09 4.54
C ASN A 132 2.74 -12.23 4.97
N THR A 133 1.59 -11.90 5.53
CA THR A 133 0.48 -12.84 5.74
C THR A 133 -0.76 -12.35 5.01
N ASN A 134 -1.72 -13.23 4.73
CA ASN A 134 -2.98 -12.83 4.11
C ASN A 134 -4.12 -12.56 5.10
N TRP A 135 -3.79 -12.49 6.39
CA TRP A 135 -4.71 -12.04 7.45
C TRP A 135 -4.85 -10.51 7.44
N GLU A 136 -5.94 -10.00 8.01
CA GLU A 136 -6.22 -8.54 8.02
C GLU A 136 -5.09 -7.71 8.64
N GLY A 137 -4.34 -8.27 9.59
CA GLY A 137 -3.20 -7.58 10.22
C GLY A 137 -2.01 -7.33 9.28
N GLY A 138 -1.91 -8.09 8.18
CA GLY A 138 -0.89 -7.83 7.16
C GLY A 138 -1.28 -6.73 6.17
N TRP A 139 -2.57 -6.42 6.06
CA TRP A 139 -3.13 -5.60 4.97
C TRP A 139 -3.77 -4.30 5.45
N ARG A 140 -4.36 -4.29 6.65
CA ARG A 140 -4.97 -3.07 7.18
C ARG A 140 -3.92 -2.07 7.62
N VAL A 141 -4.02 -0.87 7.10
CA VAL A 141 -3.13 0.24 7.38
C VAL A 141 -3.92 1.49 7.78
N PRO A 142 -3.34 2.42 8.55
CA PRO A 142 -3.95 3.72 8.77
C PRO A 142 -4.06 4.48 7.45
N ALA A 143 -5.15 5.21 7.25
CA ALA A 143 -5.32 6.11 6.11
C ALA A 143 -6.00 7.40 6.58
N LEU A 144 -5.33 8.52 6.37
CA LEU A 144 -5.78 9.85 6.73
C LEU A 144 -5.71 10.73 5.48
N VAL A 145 -6.72 11.56 5.26
CA VAL A 145 -6.74 12.49 4.14
C VAL A 145 -7.16 13.88 4.58
N ARG A 146 -6.40 14.89 4.17
CA ARG A 146 -6.79 16.30 4.21
C ARG A 146 -7.03 16.76 2.77
N TRP A 147 -8.29 17.08 2.46
CA TRP A 147 -8.69 17.58 1.14
C TRP A 147 -9.70 18.71 1.30
N PRO A 148 -9.22 19.95 1.51
CA PRO A 148 -10.10 21.09 1.71
C PRO A 148 -11.13 21.27 0.59
N GLY A 149 -12.34 21.62 0.97
CA GLY A 149 -13.46 21.77 0.03
C GLY A 149 -14.10 20.46 -0.45
N THR A 150 -13.45 19.30 -0.23
CA THR A 150 -13.97 17.99 -0.64
C THR A 150 -14.26 17.09 0.55
N VAL A 151 -13.32 16.92 1.46
CA VAL A 151 -13.48 16.08 2.65
C VAL A 151 -13.78 16.95 3.86
N LYS A 152 -14.92 16.70 4.51
CA LYS A 152 -15.30 17.42 5.74
C LYS A 152 -14.38 17.03 6.90
N PRO A 153 -13.82 17.99 7.64
CA PRO A 153 -13.00 17.68 8.81
C PRO A 153 -13.72 16.79 9.84
N GLY A 154 -12.97 15.86 10.44
CA GLY A 154 -13.48 14.94 11.46
C GLY A 154 -14.35 13.81 10.90
N THR A 155 -14.50 13.67 9.58
CA THR A 155 -15.24 12.56 8.98
C THR A 155 -14.50 11.24 9.19
N VAL A 156 -15.23 10.20 9.61
CA VAL A 156 -14.77 8.82 9.70
C VAL A 156 -15.51 8.00 8.65
N LEU A 157 -14.76 7.31 7.79
CA LEU A 157 -15.30 6.46 6.71
C LEU A 157 -14.87 5.01 6.98
N ASN A 158 -15.84 4.08 6.99
CA ASN A 158 -15.60 2.69 7.40
C ASN A 158 -15.79 1.66 6.27
N GLU A 159 -16.14 2.10 5.07
CA GLU A 159 -16.24 1.21 3.91
C GLU A 159 -14.85 0.91 3.33
N ILE A 160 -14.78 -0.08 2.44
CA ILE A 160 -13.52 -0.51 1.86
C ILE A 160 -12.94 0.59 0.97
N MET A 161 -11.68 0.92 1.19
CA MET A 161 -10.83 1.68 0.29
C MET A 161 -9.45 1.02 0.25
N SER A 162 -8.85 0.93 -0.92
CA SER A 162 -7.53 0.33 -1.12
C SER A 162 -6.49 1.37 -1.55
N GLY A 163 -5.22 1.06 -1.33
CA GLY A 163 -4.11 1.85 -1.86
C GLY A 163 -4.16 2.05 -3.38
N GLU A 164 -4.70 1.07 -4.10
CA GLU A 164 -4.91 1.14 -5.57
C GLU A 164 -5.87 2.25 -5.99
N ASP A 165 -6.79 2.64 -5.12
CA ASP A 165 -7.82 3.64 -5.41
C ASP A 165 -7.26 5.06 -5.46
N TRP A 166 -6.10 5.30 -4.85
CA TRP A 166 -5.51 6.64 -4.87
C TRP A 166 -5.13 7.10 -6.28
N PHE A 167 -4.65 6.19 -7.14
CA PHE A 167 -4.24 6.58 -8.49
C PHE A 167 -5.40 7.12 -9.33
N PRO A 168 -6.53 6.39 -9.54
CA PRO A 168 -7.67 6.95 -10.27
C PRO A 168 -8.34 8.14 -9.54
N THR A 169 -8.38 8.15 -8.21
CA THR A 169 -8.92 9.27 -7.43
C THR A 169 -8.12 10.55 -7.64
N LEU A 170 -6.79 10.48 -7.62
CA LEU A 170 -5.93 11.65 -7.86
C LEU A 170 -5.98 12.13 -9.30
N LEU A 171 -6.11 11.21 -10.27
CA LEU A 171 -6.31 11.58 -11.66
C LEU A 171 -7.66 12.29 -11.86
N ALA A 172 -8.73 11.83 -11.21
CA ALA A 172 -10.02 12.50 -11.23
C ALA A 172 -9.93 13.89 -10.59
N ALA A 173 -9.26 14.02 -9.45
CA ALA A 173 -9.00 15.32 -8.80
C ALA A 173 -8.20 16.28 -9.69
N ALA A 174 -7.29 15.75 -10.53
CA ALA A 174 -6.52 16.50 -11.51
C ALA A 174 -7.29 16.77 -12.83
N GLY A 175 -8.58 16.41 -12.91
CA GLY A 175 -9.45 16.68 -14.06
C GLY A 175 -9.60 15.54 -15.06
N ASN A 176 -9.02 14.35 -14.82
CA ASN A 176 -9.19 13.17 -15.66
C ASN A 176 -9.89 12.01 -14.93
N GLY A 177 -11.21 12.08 -14.83
CA GLY A 177 -12.02 10.99 -14.27
C GLY A 177 -12.18 9.77 -15.21
N ASN A 178 -11.74 9.86 -16.46
CA ASN A 178 -11.88 8.79 -17.46
C ASN A 178 -10.62 7.94 -17.64
N ALA A 179 -9.58 8.18 -16.84
CA ALA A 179 -8.27 7.54 -17.02
C ALA A 179 -8.34 6.00 -17.07
N LYS A 180 -9.20 5.37 -16.25
CA LYS A 180 -9.40 3.91 -16.25
C LYS A 180 -9.92 3.41 -17.61
N ALA A 181 -10.95 4.04 -18.15
CA ALA A 181 -11.54 3.66 -19.44
C ALA A 181 -10.56 3.90 -20.59
N GLU A 182 -9.83 5.03 -20.57
CA GLU A 182 -8.83 5.35 -21.58
C GLU A 182 -7.69 4.32 -21.60
N LEU A 183 -7.20 3.91 -20.42
CA LEU A 183 -6.12 2.93 -20.30
C LEU A 183 -6.54 1.53 -20.73
N LEU A 184 -7.80 1.12 -20.52
CA LEU A 184 -8.32 -0.16 -21.01
C LEU A 184 -8.24 -0.28 -22.53
N THR A 185 -8.50 0.78 -23.25
CA THR A 185 -8.47 0.80 -24.73
C THR A 185 -7.09 1.08 -25.30
N GLY A 186 -6.22 1.69 -24.53
CA GLY A 186 -4.88 2.10 -24.91
C GLY A 186 -4.77 3.63 -25.01
N LYS A 187 -3.95 4.22 -24.12
CA LYS A 187 -3.72 5.67 -24.07
C LYS A 187 -2.28 6.00 -24.43
N PRO A 188 -2.05 6.83 -25.46
CA PRO A 188 -0.72 7.39 -25.71
C PRO A 188 -0.33 8.36 -24.59
N ILE A 189 0.86 8.17 -24.03
CA ILE A 189 1.48 9.06 -23.04
C ILE A 189 2.93 9.27 -23.47
N GLY A 190 3.27 10.46 -23.95
CA GLY A 190 4.55 10.70 -24.60
C GLY A 190 4.72 9.81 -25.84
N ALA A 191 5.85 9.13 -25.95
CA ALA A 191 6.16 8.24 -27.08
C ALA A 191 5.62 6.79 -26.87
N THR A 192 5.00 6.49 -25.75
CA THR A 192 4.55 5.13 -25.40
C THR A 192 3.04 5.07 -25.30
N SER A 193 2.43 4.00 -25.83
CA SER A 193 1.01 3.70 -25.61
C SER A 193 0.86 2.68 -24.47
N TYR A 194 0.01 3.02 -23.51
CA TYR A 194 -0.26 2.18 -22.35
C TYR A 194 -1.65 1.57 -22.46
N LYS A 195 -1.72 0.25 -22.55
CA LYS A 195 -2.96 -0.52 -22.43
C LYS A 195 -2.90 -1.30 -21.12
N VAL A 196 -3.71 -0.88 -20.13
CA VAL A 196 -3.62 -1.37 -18.74
C VAL A 196 -5.01 -1.49 -18.15
N HIS A 197 -5.23 -2.55 -17.38
CA HIS A 197 -6.36 -2.65 -16.45
C HIS A 197 -5.96 -2.04 -15.11
N LEU A 198 -6.65 -0.99 -14.67
CA LEU A 198 -6.50 -0.44 -13.32
C LEU A 198 -7.52 -1.10 -12.41
N ASP A 199 -7.04 -1.71 -11.32
CA ASP A 199 -7.91 -2.35 -10.32
C ASP A 199 -8.50 -1.34 -9.32
N GLY A 200 -7.95 -0.12 -9.26
CA GLY A 200 -8.44 0.98 -8.45
C GLY A 200 -9.74 1.61 -8.95
N TYR A 201 -10.44 2.27 -8.04
CA TYR A 201 -11.66 3.04 -8.29
C TYR A 201 -11.45 4.50 -7.91
N ASP A 202 -12.15 5.41 -8.61
CA ASP A 202 -12.26 6.80 -8.15
C ASP A 202 -13.16 6.85 -6.90
N GLN A 203 -12.58 7.26 -5.79
CA GLN A 203 -13.24 7.37 -4.48
C GLN A 203 -13.63 8.81 -4.12
N THR A 204 -13.59 9.75 -5.06
CA THR A 204 -13.92 11.16 -4.81
C THR A 204 -15.33 11.31 -4.21
N GLY A 205 -16.30 10.56 -4.73
CA GLY A 205 -17.68 10.55 -4.20
C GLY A 205 -17.76 10.03 -2.77
N PHE A 206 -17.04 8.95 -2.47
CA PHE A 206 -16.99 8.35 -1.14
C PHE A 206 -16.28 9.27 -0.14
N LEU A 207 -15.09 9.78 -0.49
CA LEU A 207 -14.32 10.67 0.37
C LEU A 207 -15.08 11.97 0.69
N SER A 208 -15.87 12.47 -0.26
CA SER A 208 -16.73 13.65 -0.04
C SER A 208 -18.04 13.36 0.72
N GLY A 209 -18.31 12.10 1.04
CA GLY A 209 -19.55 11.66 1.70
C GLY A 209 -20.81 11.72 0.83
N LYS A 210 -20.67 11.86 -0.49
CA LYS A 210 -21.80 11.95 -1.44
C LYS A 210 -22.31 10.58 -1.88
N THR A 211 -21.45 9.57 -1.90
CA THR A 211 -21.78 8.20 -2.31
C THR A 211 -21.14 7.19 -1.37
N PRO A 212 -21.66 5.95 -1.31
CA PRO A 212 -20.91 4.83 -0.74
C PRO A 212 -19.59 4.64 -1.45
N SER A 213 -18.67 3.84 -0.87
CA SER A 213 -17.45 3.44 -1.55
C SER A 213 -17.76 2.77 -2.90
N ALA A 214 -17.02 3.16 -3.93
CA ALA A 214 -17.09 2.52 -5.24
C ALA A 214 -16.53 1.08 -5.20
N ARG A 215 -15.68 0.77 -4.20
CA ARG A 215 -15.09 -0.55 -3.99
C ARG A 215 -15.99 -1.39 -3.08
N LYS A 216 -16.31 -2.60 -3.52
CA LYS A 216 -17.01 -3.62 -2.73
C LYS A 216 -16.13 -4.80 -2.40
N GLU A 217 -15.07 -5.02 -3.19
CA GLU A 217 -14.16 -6.16 -3.12
C GLU A 217 -12.72 -5.75 -2.95
N PHE A 218 -11.92 -6.69 -2.45
CA PHE A 218 -10.47 -6.62 -2.47
C PHE A 218 -9.88 -8.01 -2.72
N PHE A 219 -8.98 -8.11 -3.71
CA PHE A 219 -8.30 -9.34 -4.08
C PHE A 219 -6.91 -9.35 -3.45
N TYR A 220 -6.62 -10.39 -2.65
CA TYR A 220 -5.34 -10.55 -1.98
C TYR A 220 -4.41 -11.40 -2.83
N PHE A 221 -3.20 -10.91 -3.09
CA PHE A 221 -2.18 -11.62 -3.84
C PHE A 221 -0.88 -11.71 -3.04
N SER A 222 -0.13 -12.81 -3.23
CA SER A 222 1.24 -12.91 -2.72
C SER A 222 2.21 -12.11 -3.57
N ASP A 223 3.46 -11.95 -3.10
CA ASP A 223 4.55 -11.38 -3.88
C ASP A 223 4.89 -12.24 -5.13
N ASP A 224 4.52 -13.51 -5.13
CA ASP A 224 4.70 -14.43 -6.25
C ASP A 224 3.55 -14.37 -7.25
N GLY A 225 2.49 -13.66 -6.93
CA GLY A 225 1.30 -13.51 -7.77
C GLY A 225 0.24 -14.57 -7.53
N ASP A 226 0.36 -15.37 -6.45
CA ASP A 226 -0.67 -16.32 -6.07
C ASP A 226 -1.91 -15.60 -5.56
N PHE A 227 -3.07 -16.08 -5.96
CA PHE A 227 -4.33 -15.56 -5.46
C PHE A 227 -4.64 -16.16 -4.08
N LEU A 228 -4.60 -15.33 -3.04
CA LEU A 228 -4.67 -15.78 -1.65
C LEU A 228 -6.08 -15.74 -1.09
N ALA A 229 -6.82 -14.66 -1.32
CA ALA A 229 -8.14 -14.45 -0.74
C ALA A 229 -8.96 -13.42 -1.53
N LEU A 230 -10.27 -13.46 -1.35
CA LEU A 230 -11.20 -12.40 -1.73
C LEU A 230 -11.87 -11.85 -0.46
N ARG A 231 -11.94 -10.53 -0.35
CA ARG A 231 -12.89 -9.85 0.51
C ARG A 231 -13.98 -9.23 -0.34
N TYR A 232 -15.23 -9.49 0.00
CA TYR A 232 -16.39 -8.82 -0.57
C TYR A 232 -17.26 -8.28 0.57
N GLN A 233 -17.31 -6.97 0.70
CA GLN A 233 -17.92 -6.29 1.85
C GLN A 233 -17.37 -6.84 3.19
N ASN A 234 -18.18 -7.56 3.97
CA ASN A 234 -17.78 -8.13 5.25
C ASN A 234 -17.26 -9.57 5.13
N LEU A 235 -17.61 -10.27 4.06
CA LEU A 235 -17.14 -11.64 3.84
C LEU A 235 -15.70 -11.62 3.34
N LYS A 236 -14.84 -12.39 3.98
CA LYS A 236 -13.51 -12.72 3.47
C LYS A 236 -13.36 -14.20 3.32
N MET A 237 -12.88 -14.63 2.17
CA MET A 237 -12.72 -16.05 1.83
C MET A 237 -11.28 -16.29 1.41
N HIS A 238 -10.58 -17.15 2.15
CA HIS A 238 -9.21 -17.55 1.88
C HIS A 238 -9.17 -18.81 1.04
N PHE A 239 -8.33 -18.82 0.02
CA PHE A 239 -8.02 -19.96 -0.84
C PHE A 239 -6.65 -20.55 -0.51
N MET A 240 -5.76 -19.69 0.02
CA MET A 240 -4.48 -20.06 0.58
C MET A 240 -4.31 -19.35 1.92
N VAL A 241 -3.47 -19.88 2.81
CA VAL A 241 -3.21 -19.27 4.12
C VAL A 241 -1.73 -19.28 4.46
N GLN A 242 -1.27 -18.24 5.16
CA GLN A 242 0.02 -18.24 5.85
C GLN A 242 -0.21 -18.62 7.32
N ASN A 243 0.15 -19.84 7.68
CA ASN A 243 0.01 -20.35 9.05
C ASN A 243 1.29 -20.18 9.90
N ALA A 244 2.40 -19.80 9.27
CA ALA A 244 3.66 -19.57 9.98
C ALA A 244 3.57 -18.33 10.89
N THR A 245 4.44 -18.27 11.88
CA THR A 245 4.59 -17.17 12.82
C THR A 245 6.04 -16.74 12.94
N GLY A 246 6.28 -15.55 13.46
CA GLY A 246 7.62 -15.01 13.59
C GLY A 246 8.30 -14.86 12.24
N PHE A 247 9.60 -15.11 12.17
CA PHE A 247 10.34 -14.94 10.92
C PHE A 247 10.02 -16.00 9.84
N ASP A 248 9.31 -17.08 10.22
CA ASP A 248 8.92 -18.12 9.27
C ASP A 248 7.82 -17.69 8.29
N VAL A 249 7.12 -16.59 8.57
CA VAL A 249 6.23 -15.95 7.56
C VAL A 249 6.96 -15.59 6.26
N TRP A 250 8.30 -15.41 6.32
CA TRP A 250 9.17 -15.10 5.18
C TRP A 250 9.83 -16.31 4.53
N ARG A 251 9.79 -17.48 5.21
CA ARG A 251 10.48 -18.69 4.76
C ARG A 251 9.52 -19.77 4.28
N THR A 252 8.29 -19.74 4.80
CA THR A 252 7.28 -20.76 4.56
C THR A 252 6.34 -20.30 3.44
N PRO A 253 6.11 -21.11 2.41
CA PRO A 253 5.14 -20.79 1.36
C PRO A 253 3.73 -20.73 1.93
N PHE A 254 2.83 -20.06 1.21
CA PHE A 254 1.41 -20.12 1.49
C PHE A 254 0.89 -21.54 1.26
N GLU A 255 0.05 -22.02 2.18
CA GLU A 255 -0.60 -23.34 2.09
C GLU A 255 -1.88 -23.23 1.28
N GLU A 256 -2.00 -24.03 0.22
CA GLU A 256 -3.23 -24.12 -0.58
C GLU A 256 -4.31 -24.90 0.17
N LEU A 257 -5.52 -24.38 0.19
CA LEU A 257 -6.65 -25.00 0.85
C LEU A 257 -7.48 -25.81 -0.14
N ARG A 258 -7.81 -27.06 0.23
CA ARG A 258 -8.73 -27.88 -0.56
C ARG A 258 -10.15 -27.31 -0.62
N ALA A 259 -10.58 -26.62 0.43
CA ALA A 259 -11.83 -25.88 0.50
C ALA A 259 -11.54 -24.52 1.12
N PRO A 260 -12.17 -23.44 0.61
CA PRO A 260 -11.96 -22.12 1.17
C PRO A 260 -12.36 -22.00 2.64
N ILE A 261 -11.69 -21.11 3.37
CA ILE A 261 -12.07 -20.72 4.73
C ILE A 261 -12.70 -19.32 4.67
N ALA A 262 -13.90 -19.20 5.21
CA ALA A 262 -14.64 -17.93 5.20
C ALA A 262 -14.71 -17.28 6.58
N PHE A 263 -14.72 -15.95 6.61
CA PHE A 263 -14.92 -15.13 7.81
C PHE A 263 -15.87 -13.98 7.51
N ASP A 264 -16.79 -13.71 8.43
CA ASP A 264 -17.51 -12.44 8.47
C ASP A 264 -16.68 -11.44 9.32
N LEU A 265 -15.97 -10.55 8.65
CA LEU A 265 -15.07 -9.57 9.29
C LEU A 265 -15.80 -8.54 10.16
N ARG A 266 -17.12 -8.46 10.09
CA ARG A 266 -17.90 -7.58 10.96
C ARG A 266 -18.11 -8.22 12.34
N SER A 267 -18.39 -9.51 12.38
CA SER A 267 -18.56 -10.27 13.62
C SER A 267 -17.25 -10.84 14.14
N ASP A 268 -16.29 -11.10 13.25
CA ASP A 268 -14.97 -11.64 13.55
C ASP A 268 -13.84 -10.84 12.86
N PRO A 269 -13.59 -9.59 13.28
CA PRO A 269 -12.54 -8.77 12.68
C PRO A 269 -11.12 -9.30 12.93
N GLY A 270 -10.97 -10.24 13.87
CA GLY A 270 -9.72 -10.90 14.21
C GLY A 270 -9.47 -12.20 13.45
N GLU A 271 -10.40 -12.64 12.59
CA GLU A 271 -10.30 -13.90 11.82
C GLU A 271 -9.99 -15.12 12.72
N ARG A 272 -10.63 -15.18 13.91
CA ARG A 272 -10.43 -16.21 14.93
C ARG A 272 -11.61 -17.19 15.06
N GLY A 273 -12.68 -16.96 14.34
CA GLY A 273 -13.88 -17.79 14.40
C GLY A 273 -13.60 -19.27 14.17
N ARG A 274 -12.58 -19.60 13.36
CA ARG A 274 -12.15 -20.98 13.10
C ARG A 274 -11.68 -21.72 14.36
N ASP A 275 -11.24 -21.00 15.38
CA ASP A 275 -10.81 -21.59 16.66
C ASP A 275 -12.01 -21.91 17.58
N GLY A 276 -13.22 -21.49 17.20
CA GLY A 276 -14.45 -21.68 17.96
C GLY A 276 -15.21 -22.94 17.55
N ILE A 277 -15.82 -23.61 18.52
CA ILE A 277 -16.55 -24.88 18.30
C ILE A 277 -17.76 -24.77 17.38
N GLY A 278 -18.32 -23.57 17.17
CA GLY A 278 -19.46 -23.32 16.31
C GLY A 278 -19.08 -22.95 14.87
N TYR A 279 -17.79 -22.82 14.56
CA TYR A 279 -17.33 -22.37 13.26
C TYR A 279 -17.72 -23.30 12.13
N ASP A 280 -17.54 -24.61 12.30
CA ASP A 280 -17.81 -25.58 11.24
C ASP A 280 -19.29 -25.63 10.86
N ASP A 281 -20.21 -25.52 11.83
CA ASP A 281 -21.66 -25.41 11.55
C ASP A 281 -21.97 -24.09 10.81
N TRP A 282 -21.39 -22.98 11.25
CA TRP A 282 -21.54 -21.69 10.60
C TRP A 282 -21.00 -21.75 9.15
N ALA A 283 -19.78 -22.22 8.95
CA ALA A 283 -19.16 -22.33 7.62
C ALA A 283 -19.96 -23.24 6.68
N TYR A 284 -20.43 -24.38 7.17
CA TYR A 284 -21.27 -25.29 6.39
C TYR A 284 -22.56 -24.63 5.91
N ARG A 285 -23.20 -23.82 6.77
CA ARG A 285 -24.42 -23.07 6.39
C ARG A 285 -24.17 -21.97 5.38
N HIS A 286 -22.92 -21.55 5.19
CA HIS A 286 -22.50 -20.48 4.26
C HIS A 286 -21.83 -21.03 2.99
N THR A 287 -21.81 -22.35 2.78
CA THR A 287 -21.20 -22.96 1.57
C THR A 287 -21.85 -22.52 0.27
N TYR A 288 -23.11 -22.05 0.29
CA TYR A 288 -23.77 -21.49 -0.89
C TYR A 288 -23.06 -20.26 -1.46
N GLU A 289 -22.25 -19.57 -0.66
CA GLU A 289 -21.46 -18.39 -1.07
C GLU A 289 -20.26 -18.78 -1.96
N PHE A 290 -19.81 -20.03 -1.92
CA PHE A 290 -18.64 -20.48 -2.67
C PHE A 290 -18.83 -20.39 -4.18
N TYR A 291 -20.04 -20.64 -4.68
CA TYR A 291 -20.33 -20.58 -6.12
C TYR A 291 -20.25 -19.13 -6.66
N PRO A 292 -20.98 -18.15 -6.11
CA PRO A 292 -20.89 -16.78 -6.59
C PRO A 292 -19.51 -16.18 -6.40
N VAL A 293 -18.81 -16.53 -5.31
CA VAL A 293 -17.42 -16.09 -5.08
C VAL A 293 -16.50 -16.69 -6.15
N GLY A 294 -16.61 -17.99 -6.46
CA GLY A 294 -15.80 -18.63 -7.49
C GLY A 294 -15.98 -18.00 -8.87
N ASP A 295 -17.22 -17.70 -9.25
CA ASP A 295 -17.54 -17.02 -10.50
C ASP A 295 -16.98 -15.58 -10.53
N PHE A 296 -17.11 -14.85 -9.44
CA PHE A 296 -16.58 -13.50 -9.30
C PHE A 296 -15.05 -13.46 -9.43
N VAL A 297 -14.36 -14.34 -8.72
CA VAL A 297 -12.89 -14.50 -8.81
C VAL A 297 -12.47 -14.90 -10.21
N GLY A 298 -13.19 -15.88 -10.81
CA GLY A 298 -12.89 -16.35 -12.15
C GLY A 298 -12.97 -15.24 -13.20
N ARG A 299 -13.99 -14.38 -13.13
CA ARG A 299 -14.11 -13.20 -14.02
C ARG A 299 -12.96 -12.22 -13.83
N PHE A 300 -12.52 -11.95 -12.60
CA PHE A 300 -11.39 -11.08 -12.33
C PHE A 300 -10.10 -11.68 -12.90
N LEU A 301 -9.78 -12.93 -12.58
CA LEU A 301 -8.57 -13.60 -13.06
C LEU A 301 -8.56 -13.75 -14.60
N TYR A 302 -9.73 -13.82 -15.24
CA TYR A 302 -9.83 -13.85 -16.71
C TYR A 302 -9.30 -12.56 -17.35
N THR A 303 -9.35 -11.43 -16.64
CA THR A 303 -8.78 -10.16 -17.15
C THR A 303 -7.27 -10.26 -17.39
N PHE A 304 -6.55 -11.13 -16.66
CA PHE A 304 -5.11 -11.35 -16.83
C PHE A 304 -4.73 -11.96 -18.19
N LYS A 305 -5.68 -12.57 -18.90
CA LYS A 305 -5.46 -13.00 -20.30
C LYS A 305 -5.31 -11.82 -21.24
N GLN A 306 -6.01 -10.72 -20.99
CA GLN A 306 -5.96 -9.51 -21.81
C GLN A 306 -4.91 -8.50 -21.30
N TYR A 307 -4.70 -8.51 -19.98
CA TYR A 307 -3.80 -7.60 -19.25
C TYR A 307 -2.90 -8.42 -18.34
N PRO A 308 -1.89 -9.12 -18.90
CA PRO A 308 -1.04 -10.01 -18.11
C PRO A 308 -0.27 -9.25 -17.03
N PRO A 309 0.00 -9.90 -15.89
CA PRO A 309 0.81 -9.33 -14.83
C PRO A 309 2.17 -8.87 -15.36
N ARG A 310 2.63 -7.73 -14.89
CA ARG A 310 3.94 -7.16 -15.27
C ARG A 310 5.00 -7.38 -14.20
N GLN A 311 4.57 -7.67 -12.98
CA GLN A 311 5.45 -7.97 -11.88
C GLN A 311 5.96 -9.41 -12.00
N LYS A 312 7.23 -9.60 -11.70
CA LYS A 312 7.83 -10.93 -11.55
C LYS A 312 7.61 -11.44 -10.14
N PRO A 313 7.54 -12.77 -9.94
CA PRO A 313 7.54 -13.36 -8.60
C PRO A 313 8.66 -12.81 -7.71
N GLY A 314 8.36 -12.60 -6.42
CA GLY A 314 9.30 -12.06 -5.45
C GLY A 314 10.16 -13.13 -4.79
N SER A 315 9.74 -14.40 -4.82
CA SER A 315 10.46 -15.51 -4.24
C SER A 315 11.81 -15.76 -4.90
N PHE A 316 12.80 -16.03 -4.06
CA PHE A 316 14.13 -16.42 -4.50
C PHE A 316 14.20 -17.95 -4.58
N THR A 317 14.11 -18.49 -5.77
CA THR A 317 14.32 -19.92 -6.05
C THR A 317 15.65 -20.15 -6.75
N VAL A 318 16.21 -21.38 -6.64
CA VAL A 318 17.44 -21.75 -7.37
C VAL A 318 17.21 -21.64 -8.88
N GLU A 319 16.00 -21.94 -9.34
CA GLU A 319 15.62 -21.83 -10.75
C GLU A 319 15.61 -20.38 -11.24
N ASP A 320 15.15 -19.43 -10.42
CA ASP A 320 15.21 -18.01 -10.76
C ASP A 320 16.65 -17.50 -10.77
N ALA A 321 17.50 -17.97 -9.87
CA ALA A 321 18.94 -17.69 -9.89
C ALA A 321 19.58 -18.16 -11.19
N PHE A 322 19.23 -19.36 -11.67
CA PHE A 322 19.72 -19.88 -12.96
C PHE A 322 19.23 -19.03 -14.14
N ARG A 323 17.96 -18.58 -14.13
CA ARG A 323 17.44 -17.69 -15.19
C ARG A 323 18.15 -16.34 -15.23
N MET A 324 18.56 -15.81 -14.07
CA MET A 324 19.31 -14.55 -14.00
C MET A 324 20.73 -14.65 -14.56
N ILE A 325 21.33 -15.85 -14.58
CA ILE A 325 22.71 -16.08 -15.04
C ILE A 325 22.75 -16.43 -16.53
N GLN A 326 21.64 -16.82 -17.15
CA GLN A 326 21.59 -17.13 -18.58
C GLN A 326 21.61 -15.83 -19.40
N PRO A 327 22.70 -15.56 -20.18
CA PRO A 327 22.72 -14.38 -21.05
C PRO A 327 21.72 -14.58 -22.20
N GLY A 328 20.71 -13.71 -22.27
CA GLY A 328 19.79 -13.65 -23.40
C GLY A 328 18.31 -13.83 -23.11
N VAL A 329 17.87 -13.90 -21.85
CA VAL A 329 16.45 -13.92 -21.47
C VAL A 329 16.07 -12.59 -20.80
N THR A 330 16.35 -11.48 -21.48
CA THR A 330 15.62 -10.22 -21.24
C THR A 330 14.53 -10.12 -22.31
N LYS A 331 13.31 -10.39 -21.93
CA LYS A 331 12.14 -9.94 -22.68
C LYS A 331 11.52 -8.74 -22.00
#